data_d0d151680eac80f1381310b3e438fabf
#
_entry.id   d0d151680eac80f1381310b3e438fabf
#
_cell.length_a   1.000
_cell.length_b   1.000
_cell.length_c   1.000
_cell.angle_alpha   90.00
_cell.angle_beta   90.00
_cell.angle_gamma   90.00
#
_symmetry.space_group_name_H-M   'P 1'
#
loop_
_entity.id
_entity.type
_entity.pdbx_description
1 polymer ?
#
loop_
_entity_poly.entity_id
_entity_poly.type
_entity_poly.pdbx_seq_one_letter_code
_entity_poly.pdbx_strand_id
1 'polypeptide(L)'
;MRQYVQVPTVEQEKAYDYNSAFEPRPCMCLGVCCCCAALRPRYKRLVDNIFPEDPKDGLVKADMEKLTFYAVSAPEKLDRIGAYLAERLSRDVVRHRYGYVLIAMEALDQLLMACHSQSIKPFVESFLRMVAKLLESGEPELQVLGTNSFVKFANIEEDTPSYHRRYDFFVSRFSAMCHSCDHDPEIQTEIRIAGIRGIQGVVRKTVNDELRATIWEPQHMDKIVPSLLFNMQKIEDID
;
A
#
# COMPACT_ATOMS: atom_id res chain seq x y z
N MET A 1 27.41 -64.04 2.55
CA MET A 1 28.25 -62.86 2.73
C MET A 1 27.49 -61.68 2.16
N ARG A 2 26.87 -60.85 2.97
CA ARG A 2 26.20 -59.58 2.57
C ARG A 2 27.12 -58.45 2.95
N GLN A 3 27.63 -57.73 1.95
CA GLN A 3 28.41 -56.51 2.15
C GLN A 3 27.42 -55.35 2.49
N TYR A 4 27.62 -54.73 3.63
CA TYR A 4 26.97 -53.50 4.02
C TYR A 4 27.70 -52.37 3.32
N VAL A 5 27.00 -51.60 2.47
CA VAL A 5 27.47 -50.35 1.93
C VAL A 5 27.18 -49.29 3.00
N GLN A 6 28.23 -48.70 3.54
CA GLN A 6 28.14 -47.54 4.43
C GLN A 6 27.80 -46.29 3.61
N VAL A 7 26.69 -45.64 3.99
CA VAL A 7 26.32 -44.30 3.51
C VAL A 7 27.17 -43.25 4.28
N PRO A 8 27.84 -42.32 3.60
CA PRO A 8 28.61 -41.28 4.31
C PRO A 8 27.67 -40.30 4.99
N THR A 9 27.98 -40.01 6.24
CA THR A 9 27.38 -38.99 7.08
C THR A 9 27.51 -37.61 6.46
N VAL A 10 26.40 -36.87 6.44
CA VAL A 10 26.32 -35.49 6.04
C VAL A 10 27.26 -34.65 6.88
N GLU A 11 28.28 -34.09 6.26
CA GLU A 11 29.16 -33.08 6.85
C GLU A 11 28.38 -31.81 7.17
N GLN A 12 28.61 -31.33 8.37
CA GLN A 12 28.08 -30.08 8.90
C GLN A 12 28.37 -28.91 7.96
N GLU A 13 27.33 -28.32 7.41
CA GLU A 13 27.40 -26.99 6.80
C GLU A 13 27.86 -25.99 7.85
N LYS A 14 29.07 -25.49 7.68
CA LYS A 14 29.63 -24.39 8.45
C LYS A 14 28.73 -23.18 8.26
N ALA A 15 28.04 -22.82 9.33
CA ALA A 15 27.40 -21.52 9.45
C ALA A 15 28.49 -20.44 9.23
N TYR A 16 28.38 -19.72 8.12
CA TYR A 16 29.21 -18.55 7.88
C TYR A 16 28.82 -17.49 8.91
N ASP A 17 29.70 -17.34 9.89
CA ASP A 17 29.62 -16.28 10.90
C ASP A 17 29.91 -14.92 10.24
N TYR A 18 28.86 -14.19 9.91
CA TYR A 18 28.91 -12.88 9.25
C TYR A 18 29.27 -11.75 10.22
N ASN A 19 29.79 -12.06 11.40
CA ASN A 19 30.10 -11.10 12.47
C ASN A 19 31.56 -10.73 12.63
N SER A 20 32.48 -11.24 11.80
CA SER A 20 33.88 -10.89 11.92
C SER A 20 34.37 -10.11 10.71
N ALA A 21 34.25 -8.82 10.72
CA ALA A 21 35.13 -7.80 10.16
C ALA A 21 34.43 -6.44 10.00
N PHE A 22 34.10 -5.83 11.12
CA PHE A 22 33.87 -4.36 11.08
C PHE A 22 34.46 -3.77 12.36
N GLU A 23 35.74 -3.40 12.30
CA GLU A 23 36.33 -2.52 13.29
C GLU A 23 35.66 -1.14 13.20
N PRO A 24 35.08 -0.62 14.27
CA PRO A 24 34.47 0.71 14.27
C PRO A 24 35.55 1.77 14.23
N ARG A 25 35.73 2.43 13.09
CA ARG A 25 36.51 3.68 13.06
C ARG A 25 35.71 4.76 13.81
N PRO A 26 36.36 5.52 14.70
CA PRO A 26 35.68 6.61 15.40
C PRO A 26 35.35 7.74 14.40
N CYS A 27 34.08 7.87 14.04
CA CYS A 27 33.59 9.03 13.28
C CYS A 27 33.34 10.19 14.25
N MET A 28 34.19 11.19 14.20
CA MET A 28 33.91 12.51 14.77
C MET A 28 32.97 13.27 13.80
N CYS A 29 31.68 13.06 13.91
CA CYS A 29 30.67 13.86 13.23
C CYS A 29 29.72 14.45 14.26
N LEU A 30 29.75 15.76 14.39
CA LEU A 30 28.80 16.53 15.16
C LEU A 30 27.37 16.30 14.62
N GLY A 31 26.52 15.60 15.38
CA GLY A 31 25.09 15.67 15.24
C GLY A 31 24.31 14.37 14.98
N VAL A 32 24.90 13.29 14.43
CA VAL A 32 24.19 11.99 14.30
C VAL A 32 25.18 10.87 14.54
N CYS A 33 25.01 10.15 15.66
CA CYS A 33 25.87 9.05 16.05
C CYS A 33 25.74 7.88 15.05
N CYS A 34 26.81 7.54 14.31
CA CYS A 34 26.88 6.38 13.41
C CYS A 34 26.55 5.03 14.10
N CYS A 35 26.74 4.93 15.41
CA CYS A 35 26.36 3.75 16.19
C CYS A 35 24.85 3.52 16.22
N CYS A 36 24.00 4.56 16.08
CA CYS A 36 22.56 4.41 16.01
C CYS A 36 22.08 3.76 14.71
N ALA A 37 22.84 3.88 13.63
CA ALA A 37 22.49 3.26 12.34
C ALA A 37 22.61 1.71 12.39
N ALA A 38 23.59 1.19 13.13
CA ALA A 38 23.77 -0.25 13.32
C ALA A 38 22.66 -0.88 14.18
N LEU A 39 22.09 -0.11 15.11
CA LEU A 39 20.99 -0.55 15.98
C LEU A 39 19.61 -0.43 15.31
N ARG A 40 19.53 0.18 14.13
CA ARG A 40 18.25 0.37 13.43
C ARG A 40 17.74 -0.96 12.86
N PRO A 41 16.49 -1.36 13.10
CA PRO A 41 15.93 -2.60 12.60
C PRO A 41 16.11 -2.77 11.08
N ARG A 42 16.44 -3.98 10.62
CA ARG A 42 16.71 -4.27 9.20
C ARG A 42 15.58 -3.80 8.28
N TYR A 43 14.31 -4.05 8.65
CA TYR A 43 13.18 -3.65 7.85
C TYR A 43 13.10 -2.12 7.65
N LYS A 44 13.44 -1.31 8.65
CA LYS A 44 13.45 0.16 8.52
C LYS A 44 14.52 0.62 7.53
N ARG A 45 15.70 0.00 7.56
CA ARG A 45 16.78 0.32 6.60
C ARG A 45 16.36 -0.02 5.17
N LEU A 46 15.74 -1.21 4.97
CA LEU A 46 15.24 -1.61 3.66
C LEU A 46 14.18 -0.65 3.14
N VAL A 47 13.25 -0.22 4.00
CA VAL A 47 12.24 0.78 3.63
C VAL A 47 12.87 2.14 3.31
N ASP A 48 13.88 2.58 4.07
CA ASP A 48 14.49 3.90 3.78
C ASP A 48 15.25 3.90 2.45
N ASN A 49 15.86 2.77 2.09
CA ASN A 49 16.67 2.66 0.88
C ASN A 49 15.85 2.71 -0.43
N ILE A 50 14.53 2.44 -0.38
CA ILE A 50 13.69 2.55 -1.59
C ILE A 50 13.44 4.00 -2.03
N PHE A 51 13.73 4.97 -1.16
CA PHE A 51 13.52 6.38 -1.44
C PHE A 51 14.80 7.01 -1.97
N PRO A 52 14.77 7.61 -3.17
CA PRO A 52 15.91 8.35 -3.71
C PRO A 52 16.14 9.68 -2.98
N GLU A 53 17.24 10.35 -3.27
CA GLU A 53 17.49 11.72 -2.81
C GLU A 53 16.54 12.72 -3.47
N ASP A 54 16.34 12.62 -4.79
CA ASP A 54 15.31 13.40 -5.52
C ASP A 54 14.11 12.49 -5.81
N PRO A 55 12.90 12.87 -5.37
CA PRO A 55 11.69 12.08 -5.62
C PRO A 55 11.34 11.94 -7.12
N LYS A 56 11.91 12.79 -8.00
CA LYS A 56 11.72 12.69 -9.45
C LYS A 56 12.34 11.43 -10.04
N ASP A 57 13.35 10.87 -9.39
CA ASP A 57 13.99 9.62 -9.83
C ASP A 57 13.08 8.40 -9.63
N GLY A 58 11.99 8.57 -8.89
CA GLY A 58 11.05 7.51 -8.59
C GLY A 58 11.59 6.47 -7.59
N LEU A 59 10.85 5.39 -7.42
CA LEU A 59 11.19 4.31 -6.50
C LEU A 59 12.49 3.59 -6.92
N VAL A 60 13.42 3.37 -5.99
CA VAL A 60 14.66 2.63 -6.23
C VAL A 60 14.35 1.15 -6.39
N LYS A 61 14.23 0.67 -7.64
CA LYS A 61 13.76 -0.68 -7.99
C LYS A 61 14.56 -1.79 -7.31
N ALA A 62 15.91 -1.71 -7.36
CA ALA A 62 16.78 -2.74 -6.78
C ALA A 62 16.60 -2.89 -5.25
N ASP A 63 16.32 -1.81 -4.55
CA ASP A 63 16.07 -1.85 -3.10
C ASP A 63 14.61 -2.24 -2.80
N MET A 64 13.68 -1.92 -3.68
CA MET A 64 12.31 -2.42 -3.59
C MET A 64 12.25 -3.94 -3.77
N GLU A 65 13.00 -4.52 -4.69
CA GLU A 65 13.12 -5.98 -4.84
C GLU A 65 13.64 -6.64 -3.57
N LYS A 66 14.68 -6.06 -2.94
CA LYS A 66 15.21 -6.55 -1.64
C LYS A 66 14.17 -6.46 -0.52
N LEU A 67 13.40 -5.37 -0.47
CA LEU A 67 12.34 -5.19 0.51
C LEU A 67 11.21 -6.20 0.29
N THR A 68 10.80 -6.41 -0.96
CA THR A 68 9.78 -7.40 -1.34
C THR A 68 10.22 -8.81 -0.98
N PHE A 69 11.45 -9.19 -1.35
CA PHE A 69 11.99 -10.50 -0.98
C PHE A 69 12.02 -10.69 0.54
N TYR A 70 12.43 -9.67 1.28
CA TYR A 70 12.44 -9.71 2.74
C TYR A 70 11.03 -9.86 3.32
N ALA A 71 10.03 -9.13 2.78
CA ALA A 71 8.64 -9.21 3.21
C ALA A 71 8.04 -10.60 2.97
N VAL A 72 8.30 -11.19 1.80
CA VAL A 72 7.85 -12.55 1.45
C VAL A 72 8.53 -13.61 2.32
N SER A 73 9.83 -13.45 2.60
CA SER A 73 10.61 -14.41 3.40
C SER A 73 10.32 -14.32 4.91
N ALA A 74 9.82 -13.18 5.39
CA ALA A 74 9.55 -12.93 6.80
C ALA A 74 8.17 -12.26 6.98
N PRO A 75 7.06 -13.01 6.74
CA PRO A 75 5.70 -12.45 6.76
C PRO A 75 5.34 -11.75 8.07
N GLU A 76 5.90 -12.20 9.18
CA GLU A 76 5.69 -11.58 10.50
C GLU A 76 6.28 -10.16 10.63
N LYS A 77 7.07 -9.71 9.64
CA LYS A 77 7.59 -8.34 9.58
C LYS A 77 6.76 -7.43 8.69
N LEU A 78 5.85 -7.98 7.88
CA LEU A 78 5.06 -7.23 6.92
C LEU A 78 4.24 -6.11 7.58
N ASP A 79 3.66 -6.39 8.74
CA ASP A 79 2.92 -5.39 9.52
C ASP A 79 3.79 -4.19 9.92
N ARG A 80 5.01 -4.48 10.37
CA ARG A 80 5.96 -3.44 10.80
C ARG A 80 6.45 -2.62 9.61
N ILE A 81 6.62 -3.27 8.45
CA ILE A 81 6.97 -2.60 7.19
C ILE A 81 5.82 -1.68 6.78
N GLY A 82 4.59 -2.19 6.73
CA GLY A 82 3.40 -1.43 6.38
C GLY A 82 3.16 -0.25 7.32
N ALA A 83 3.27 -0.45 8.63
CA ALA A 83 3.12 0.61 9.62
C ALA A 83 4.19 1.70 9.46
N TYR A 84 5.44 1.33 9.18
CA TYR A 84 6.54 2.28 9.00
C TYR A 84 6.40 3.08 7.69
N LEU A 85 6.01 2.43 6.59
CA LEU A 85 5.67 3.11 5.33
C LEU A 85 4.50 4.07 5.51
N ALA A 86 3.46 3.64 6.23
CA ALA A 86 2.29 4.46 6.52
C ALA A 86 2.63 5.70 7.36
N GLU A 87 3.50 5.57 8.36
CA GLU A 87 3.99 6.69 9.14
C GLU A 87 4.77 7.69 8.27
N ARG A 88 5.64 7.18 7.40
CA ARG A 88 6.43 8.01 6.48
C ARG A 88 5.53 8.73 5.48
N LEU A 89 4.62 8.02 4.81
CA LEU A 89 3.64 8.59 3.89
C LEU A 89 2.81 9.69 4.58
N SER A 90 2.30 9.42 5.78
CA SER A 90 1.54 10.40 6.55
C SER A 90 2.31 11.69 6.83
N ARG A 91 3.59 11.57 7.14
CA ARG A 91 4.49 12.70 7.39
C ARG A 91 4.75 13.48 6.11
N ASP A 92 4.91 12.79 4.98
CA ASP A 92 5.20 13.40 3.70
C ASP A 92 3.95 14.11 3.11
N VAL A 93 2.75 13.58 3.32
CA VAL A 93 1.47 14.28 3.01
C VAL A 93 1.39 15.60 3.77
N VAL A 94 1.59 15.59 5.10
CA VAL A 94 1.53 16.81 5.92
C VAL A 94 2.59 17.85 5.51
N ARG A 95 3.72 17.42 4.99
CA ARG A 95 4.80 18.29 4.53
C ARG A 95 4.69 18.66 3.04
N HIS A 96 3.61 18.31 2.36
CA HIS A 96 3.37 18.55 0.93
C HIS A 96 4.50 18.01 0.05
N ARG A 97 5.15 16.91 0.45
CA ARG A 97 6.20 16.25 -0.31
C ARG A 97 5.62 15.13 -1.17
N TYR A 98 4.77 15.48 -2.12
CA TYR A 98 3.93 14.55 -2.87
C TYR A 98 4.72 13.52 -3.69
N GLY A 99 5.89 13.87 -4.22
CA GLY A 99 6.75 12.91 -4.91
C GLY A 99 7.16 11.72 -4.01
N TYR A 100 7.45 11.95 -2.73
CA TYR A 100 7.72 10.87 -1.77
C TYR A 100 6.45 10.11 -1.36
N VAL A 101 5.28 10.76 -1.40
CA VAL A 101 3.99 10.10 -1.17
C VAL A 101 3.71 9.10 -2.29
N LEU A 102 3.96 9.46 -3.56
CA LEU A 102 3.85 8.56 -4.71
C LEU A 102 4.72 7.32 -4.53
N ILE A 103 6.00 7.51 -4.18
CA ILE A 103 6.95 6.40 -3.95
C ILE A 103 6.48 5.49 -2.81
N ALA A 104 6.04 6.07 -1.69
CA ALA A 104 5.55 5.30 -0.54
C ALA A 104 4.31 4.48 -0.89
N MET A 105 3.38 5.06 -1.67
CA MET A 105 2.16 4.36 -2.08
C MET A 105 2.46 3.28 -3.10
N GLU A 106 3.36 3.53 -4.05
CA GLU A 106 3.84 2.53 -5.02
C GLU A 106 4.48 1.32 -4.30
N ALA A 107 5.30 1.58 -3.27
CA ALA A 107 5.89 0.51 -2.47
C ALA A 107 4.83 -0.31 -1.72
N LEU A 108 3.81 0.35 -1.15
CA LEU A 108 2.69 -0.33 -0.49
C LEU A 108 1.88 -1.19 -1.48
N ASP A 109 1.63 -0.68 -2.69
CA ASP A 109 0.96 -1.42 -3.77
C ASP A 109 1.75 -2.66 -4.18
N GLN A 110 3.06 -2.53 -4.38
CA GLN A 110 3.93 -3.66 -4.76
C GLN A 110 3.98 -4.73 -3.67
N LEU A 111 4.08 -4.33 -2.39
CA LEU A 111 4.03 -5.27 -1.26
C LEU A 111 2.68 -5.96 -1.16
N LEU A 112 1.58 -5.25 -1.36
CA LEU A 112 0.24 -5.82 -1.38
C LEU A 112 0.13 -6.92 -2.45
N MET A 113 0.58 -6.63 -3.66
CA MET A 113 0.53 -7.58 -4.78
C MET A 113 1.47 -8.78 -4.59
N ALA A 114 2.63 -8.58 -3.98
CA ALA A 114 3.59 -9.66 -3.75
C ALA A 114 3.22 -10.58 -2.58
N CYS A 115 2.54 -10.05 -1.57
CA CYS A 115 2.26 -10.78 -0.32
C CYS A 115 0.80 -11.22 -0.16
N HIS A 116 -0.07 -11.01 -1.16
CA HIS A 116 -1.52 -11.27 -1.06
C HIS A 116 -1.88 -12.72 -0.70
N SER A 117 -1.04 -13.68 -1.03
CA SER A 117 -1.24 -15.11 -0.71
C SER A 117 -0.90 -15.47 0.76
N GLN A 118 -0.41 -14.52 1.53
CA GLN A 118 -0.03 -14.70 2.93
C GLN A 118 -1.08 -14.10 3.87
N SER A 119 -0.94 -14.32 5.19
CA SER A 119 -1.81 -13.67 6.17
C SER A 119 -1.43 -12.20 6.33
N ILE A 120 -2.06 -11.31 5.53
CA ILE A 120 -1.71 -9.88 5.42
C ILE A 120 -2.67 -8.93 6.15
N LYS A 121 -3.57 -9.45 6.98
CA LYS A 121 -4.62 -8.64 7.65
C LYS A 121 -4.15 -7.30 8.23
N PRO A 122 -3.15 -7.25 9.13
CA PRO A 122 -2.72 -5.98 9.72
C PRO A 122 -2.03 -5.06 8.72
N PHE A 123 -1.36 -5.63 7.71
CA PHE A 123 -0.78 -4.85 6.62
C PHE A 123 -1.88 -4.15 5.80
N VAL A 124 -2.94 -4.88 5.41
CA VAL A 124 -4.08 -4.32 4.68
C VAL A 124 -4.78 -3.22 5.48
N GLU A 125 -4.87 -3.36 6.79
CA GLU A 125 -5.39 -2.31 7.66
C GLU A 125 -4.57 -1.01 7.55
N SER A 126 -3.25 -1.12 7.57
CA SER A 126 -2.35 0.02 7.39
C SER A 126 -2.46 0.60 5.98
N PHE A 127 -2.55 -0.26 4.97
CA PHE A 127 -2.75 0.11 3.57
C PHE A 127 -4.06 0.91 3.37
N LEU A 128 -5.20 0.36 3.80
CA LEU A 128 -6.51 1.02 3.65
C LEU A 128 -6.59 2.35 4.43
N ARG A 129 -5.90 2.45 5.57
CA ARG A 129 -5.79 3.71 6.30
C ARG A 129 -5.03 4.77 5.50
N MET A 130 -4.00 4.38 4.75
CA MET A 130 -3.27 5.31 3.88
C MET A 130 -4.11 5.72 2.68
N VAL A 131 -4.79 4.77 2.04
CA VAL A 131 -5.76 5.07 0.98
C VAL A 131 -6.81 6.07 1.47
N ALA A 132 -7.41 5.84 2.63
CA ALA A 132 -8.37 6.78 3.23
C ALA A 132 -7.78 8.18 3.40
N LYS A 133 -6.55 8.26 3.92
CA LYS A 133 -5.85 9.54 4.12
C LYS A 133 -5.60 10.28 2.80
N LEU A 134 -5.26 9.58 1.73
CA LEU A 134 -5.09 10.19 0.41
C LEU A 134 -6.43 10.69 -0.15
N LEU A 135 -7.50 9.92 0.01
CA LEU A 135 -8.84 10.33 -0.40
C LEU A 135 -9.38 11.53 0.40
N GLU A 136 -8.99 11.68 1.66
CA GLU A 136 -9.35 12.81 2.51
C GLU A 136 -8.51 14.06 2.25
N SER A 137 -7.39 13.94 1.53
CA SER A 137 -6.60 15.11 1.14
C SER A 137 -7.43 16.00 0.20
N GLY A 138 -7.22 17.29 0.25
CA GLY A 138 -7.82 18.24 -0.69
C GLY A 138 -7.20 18.18 -2.09
N GLU A 139 -6.16 17.37 -2.29
CA GLU A 139 -5.34 17.34 -3.50
C GLU A 139 -5.88 16.33 -4.52
N PRO A 140 -6.26 16.76 -5.72
CA PRO A 140 -6.80 15.88 -6.77
C PRO A 140 -5.89 14.71 -7.10
N GLU A 141 -4.60 14.94 -7.30
CA GLU A 141 -3.62 13.91 -7.63
C GLU A 141 -3.55 12.81 -6.56
N LEU A 142 -3.64 13.19 -5.28
CA LEU A 142 -3.61 12.23 -4.18
C LEU A 142 -4.92 11.43 -4.07
N GLN A 143 -6.05 12.05 -4.40
CA GLN A 143 -7.34 11.35 -4.44
C GLN A 143 -7.36 10.30 -5.54
N VAL A 144 -6.87 10.65 -6.74
CA VAL A 144 -6.73 9.72 -7.86
C VAL A 144 -5.75 8.59 -7.51
N LEU A 145 -4.60 8.91 -6.92
CA LEU A 145 -3.63 7.92 -6.45
C LEU A 145 -4.26 6.94 -5.45
N GLY A 146 -4.94 7.46 -4.43
CA GLY A 146 -5.62 6.64 -3.42
C GLY A 146 -6.68 5.72 -4.04
N THR A 147 -7.45 6.25 -5.00
CA THR A 147 -8.45 5.45 -5.73
C THR A 147 -7.81 4.33 -6.53
N ASN A 148 -6.74 4.61 -7.28
CA ASN A 148 -6.04 3.61 -8.08
C ASN A 148 -5.47 2.48 -7.19
N SER A 149 -4.93 2.82 -6.04
CA SER A 149 -4.44 1.84 -5.06
C SER A 149 -5.60 1.03 -4.46
N PHE A 150 -6.74 1.68 -4.16
CA PHE A 150 -7.94 0.97 -3.70
C PHE A 150 -8.44 -0.04 -4.75
N VAL A 151 -8.45 0.32 -6.03
CA VAL A 151 -8.87 -0.58 -7.13
C VAL A 151 -7.93 -1.79 -7.22
N LYS A 152 -6.62 -1.61 -7.03
CA LYS A 152 -5.67 -2.74 -6.95
C LYS A 152 -6.02 -3.69 -5.80
N PHE A 153 -6.31 -3.14 -4.61
CA PHE A 153 -6.77 -3.93 -3.47
C PHE A 153 -8.08 -4.67 -3.77
N ALA A 154 -9.04 -4.00 -4.41
CA ALA A 154 -10.34 -4.60 -4.76
C ALA A 154 -10.24 -5.77 -5.74
N ASN A 155 -9.16 -5.84 -6.52
CA ASN A 155 -8.92 -6.93 -7.47
C ASN A 155 -8.23 -8.16 -6.83
N ILE A 156 -7.82 -8.07 -5.57
CA ILE A 156 -7.21 -9.19 -4.84
C ILE A 156 -8.31 -10.02 -4.20
N GLU A 157 -8.32 -11.31 -4.49
CA GLU A 157 -9.17 -12.28 -3.79
C GLU A 157 -8.59 -12.55 -2.41
N GLU A 158 -9.16 -11.95 -1.41
CA GLU A 158 -8.78 -12.15 -0.02
C GLU A 158 -10.04 -12.31 0.84
N ASP A 159 -10.15 -13.47 1.51
CA ASP A 159 -11.21 -13.80 2.44
C ASP A 159 -10.96 -13.11 3.79
N THR A 160 -11.39 -11.86 3.94
CA THR A 160 -11.34 -11.28 5.27
C THR A 160 -12.51 -10.36 5.59
N PRO A 161 -13.38 -10.81 6.51
CA PRO A 161 -14.56 -10.05 6.95
C PRO A 161 -14.24 -8.74 7.68
N SER A 162 -12.97 -8.47 7.98
CA SER A 162 -12.55 -7.38 8.88
C SER A 162 -12.72 -5.98 8.31
N TYR A 163 -12.96 -5.84 7.00
CA TYR A 163 -12.94 -4.53 6.35
C TYR A 163 -14.32 -3.88 6.18
N HIS A 164 -15.41 -4.53 6.57
CA HIS A 164 -16.78 -4.07 6.36
C HIS A 164 -17.05 -2.66 6.88
N ARG A 165 -16.56 -2.33 8.08
CA ARG A 165 -16.75 -0.99 8.65
C ARG A 165 -16.08 0.13 7.87
N ARG A 166 -15.12 -0.20 7.01
CA ARG A 166 -14.41 0.78 6.17
C ARG A 166 -15.11 1.01 4.84
N TYR A 167 -15.95 0.08 4.38
CA TYR A 167 -16.68 0.26 3.13
C TYR A 167 -17.65 1.45 3.18
N ASP A 168 -18.29 1.73 4.31
CA ASP A 168 -19.13 2.92 4.50
C ASP A 168 -18.36 4.21 4.19
N PHE A 169 -17.14 4.30 4.67
CA PHE A 169 -16.26 5.42 4.38
C PHE A 169 -15.94 5.51 2.89
N PHE A 170 -15.53 4.40 2.27
CA PHE A 170 -15.14 4.38 0.86
C PHE A 170 -16.30 4.68 -0.06
N VAL A 171 -17.49 4.08 0.18
CA VAL A 171 -18.72 4.41 -0.56
C VAL A 171 -19.02 5.89 -0.47
N SER A 172 -19.00 6.47 0.73
CA SER A 172 -19.28 7.89 0.94
C SER A 172 -18.29 8.78 0.21
N ARG A 173 -17.00 8.41 0.27
CA ARG A 173 -15.94 9.22 -0.32
C ARG A 173 -15.94 9.16 -1.84
N PHE A 174 -16.06 7.97 -2.42
CA PHE A 174 -16.14 7.81 -3.87
C PHE A 174 -17.43 8.41 -4.45
N SER A 175 -18.55 8.29 -3.75
CA SER A 175 -19.78 8.98 -4.15
C SER A 175 -19.60 10.50 -4.16
N ALA A 176 -18.95 11.07 -3.14
CA ALA A 176 -18.65 12.51 -3.13
C ALA A 176 -17.76 12.92 -4.31
N MET A 177 -16.75 12.11 -4.66
CA MET A 177 -15.87 12.35 -5.81
C MET A 177 -16.65 12.34 -7.14
N CYS A 178 -17.66 11.50 -7.28
CA CYS A 178 -18.55 11.48 -8.46
C CYS A 178 -19.30 12.81 -8.68
N HIS A 179 -19.45 13.61 -7.65
CA HIS A 179 -20.09 14.93 -7.68
C HIS A 179 -19.11 16.09 -7.60
N SER A 180 -17.81 15.85 -7.88
CA SER A 180 -16.79 16.90 -7.86
C SER A 180 -17.21 18.08 -8.75
N CYS A 181 -17.02 19.29 -8.24
CA CYS A 181 -17.29 20.56 -8.89
C CYS A 181 -16.03 21.42 -8.92
N ASP A 182 -14.89 20.83 -9.33
CA ASP A 182 -13.66 21.58 -9.48
C ASP A 182 -13.79 22.67 -10.54
N HIS A 183 -13.02 23.76 -10.41
CA HIS A 183 -13.01 24.86 -11.36
C HIS A 183 -12.38 24.46 -12.69
N ASP A 184 -11.42 23.52 -12.68
CA ASP A 184 -10.80 22.96 -13.85
C ASP A 184 -11.61 21.76 -14.37
N PRO A 185 -12.17 21.83 -15.59
CA PRO A 185 -12.97 20.74 -16.16
C PRO A 185 -12.20 19.43 -16.33
N GLU A 186 -10.87 19.48 -16.57
CA GLU A 186 -10.05 18.29 -16.71
C GLU A 186 -9.89 17.59 -15.36
N ILE A 187 -9.52 18.35 -14.32
CA ILE A 187 -9.42 17.85 -12.93
C ILE A 187 -10.78 17.33 -12.46
N GLN A 188 -11.86 18.08 -12.73
CA GLN A 188 -13.22 17.66 -12.39
C GLN A 188 -13.56 16.30 -12.99
N THR A 189 -13.25 16.12 -14.27
CA THR A 189 -13.52 14.87 -15.00
C THR A 189 -12.68 13.72 -14.43
N GLU A 190 -11.40 13.96 -14.17
CA GLU A 190 -10.50 12.96 -13.62
C GLU A 190 -10.95 12.48 -12.22
N ILE A 191 -11.34 13.39 -11.34
CA ILE A 191 -11.86 13.05 -10.00
C ILE A 191 -13.16 12.26 -10.10
N ARG A 192 -14.08 12.64 -11.01
CA ARG A 192 -15.36 11.92 -11.22
C ARG A 192 -15.12 10.50 -11.73
N ILE A 193 -14.24 10.34 -12.71
CA ILE A 193 -13.86 9.01 -13.21
C ILE A 193 -13.23 8.18 -12.10
N ALA A 194 -12.35 8.77 -11.29
CA ALA A 194 -11.78 8.10 -10.14
C ALA A 194 -12.88 7.66 -9.15
N GLY A 195 -13.85 8.53 -8.84
CA GLY A 195 -14.99 8.20 -7.99
C GLY A 195 -15.78 6.99 -8.49
N ILE A 196 -16.12 6.95 -9.79
CA ILE A 196 -16.83 5.83 -10.42
C ILE A 196 -16.00 4.54 -10.33
N ARG A 197 -14.70 4.60 -10.62
CA ARG A 197 -13.78 3.44 -10.48
C ARG A 197 -13.70 2.96 -9.04
N GLY A 198 -13.68 3.88 -8.08
CA GLY A 198 -13.72 3.56 -6.66
C GLY A 198 -14.99 2.82 -6.26
N ILE A 199 -16.18 3.30 -6.68
CA ILE A 199 -17.46 2.61 -6.47
C ILE A 199 -17.42 1.21 -7.08
N GLN A 200 -16.98 1.08 -8.32
CA GLN A 200 -16.82 -0.23 -8.99
C GLN A 200 -15.94 -1.18 -8.17
N GLY A 201 -14.83 -0.66 -7.62
CA GLY A 201 -13.93 -1.43 -6.75
C GLY A 201 -14.63 -1.91 -5.48
N VAL A 202 -15.40 -1.04 -4.79
CA VAL A 202 -16.15 -1.43 -3.60
C VAL A 202 -17.17 -2.52 -3.93
N VAL A 203 -17.97 -2.33 -4.98
CA VAL A 203 -18.97 -3.32 -5.41
C VAL A 203 -18.31 -4.65 -5.73
N ARG A 204 -17.20 -4.65 -6.48
CA ARG A 204 -16.46 -5.88 -6.80
C ARG A 204 -15.98 -6.60 -5.55
N LYS A 205 -15.40 -5.86 -4.60
CA LYS A 205 -14.88 -6.46 -3.36
C LYS A 205 -15.98 -7.04 -2.49
N THR A 206 -17.13 -6.40 -2.44
CA THR A 206 -18.27 -6.84 -1.62
C THR A 206 -19.03 -8.00 -2.23
N VAL A 207 -19.10 -8.13 -3.56
CA VAL A 207 -19.76 -9.25 -4.23
C VAL A 207 -19.02 -10.57 -3.99
N ASN A 208 -17.70 -10.52 -3.94
CA ASN A 208 -16.86 -11.70 -3.68
C ASN A 208 -16.74 -12.04 -2.19
N ASP A 209 -17.31 -11.23 -1.31
CA ASP A 209 -17.27 -11.44 0.14
C ASP A 209 -18.52 -12.22 0.56
N GLU A 210 -18.40 -13.53 0.70
CA GLU A 210 -19.49 -14.44 1.11
C GLU A 210 -20.03 -14.12 2.53
N LEU A 211 -19.35 -13.26 3.28
CA LEU A 211 -19.54 -13.09 4.71
C LEU A 211 -20.32 -11.86 5.15
N ARG A 212 -21.06 -11.11 4.29
CA ARG A 212 -22.07 -10.14 4.76
C ARG A 212 -21.83 -8.64 4.63
N ALA A 213 -20.99 -8.14 3.76
CA ALA A 213 -21.12 -6.74 3.40
C ALA A 213 -22.29 -6.60 2.43
N THR A 214 -23.46 -6.26 2.95
CA THR A 214 -24.63 -6.04 2.13
C THR A 214 -24.52 -4.66 1.46
N ILE A 215 -23.79 -4.60 0.35
CA ILE A 215 -23.70 -3.37 -0.48
C ILE A 215 -25.10 -2.88 -0.88
N TRP A 216 -26.09 -3.77 -0.88
CA TRP A 216 -27.48 -3.52 -1.19
C TRP A 216 -28.26 -2.81 -0.07
N GLU A 217 -27.66 -2.59 1.09
CA GLU A 217 -28.32 -1.80 2.14
C GLU A 217 -28.64 -0.38 1.65
N PRO A 218 -29.80 0.18 2.03
CA PRO A 218 -30.20 1.52 1.60
C PRO A 218 -29.14 2.57 1.85
N GLN A 219 -28.43 2.50 2.97
CA GLN A 219 -27.35 3.43 3.33
C GLN A 219 -26.21 3.52 2.29
N HIS A 220 -25.97 2.45 1.52
CA HIS A 220 -25.00 2.42 0.45
C HIS A 220 -25.63 2.77 -0.89
N MET A 221 -26.78 2.15 -1.19
CA MET A 221 -27.45 2.35 -2.47
C MET A 221 -27.95 3.78 -2.66
N ASP A 222 -28.40 4.45 -1.59
CA ASP A 222 -28.81 5.86 -1.61
C ASP A 222 -27.66 6.84 -1.94
N LYS A 223 -26.42 6.37 -1.90
CA LYS A 223 -25.24 7.12 -2.33
C LYS A 223 -24.76 6.70 -3.72
N ILE A 224 -24.70 5.39 -3.96
CA ILE A 224 -24.17 4.82 -5.20
C ILE A 224 -25.04 5.16 -6.40
N VAL A 225 -26.36 4.86 -6.31
CA VAL A 225 -27.27 5.01 -7.45
C VAL A 225 -27.37 6.47 -7.91
N PRO A 226 -27.60 7.47 -7.04
CA PRO A 226 -27.64 8.87 -7.48
C PRO A 226 -26.30 9.33 -8.09
N SER A 227 -25.18 8.85 -7.55
CA SER A 227 -23.85 9.23 -8.08
C SER A 227 -23.61 8.71 -9.50
N LEU A 228 -24.06 7.49 -9.80
CA LEU A 228 -23.98 6.93 -11.16
C LEU A 228 -24.92 7.65 -12.11
N LEU A 229 -26.18 7.85 -11.73
CA LEU A 229 -27.17 8.56 -12.54
C LEU A 229 -26.74 9.98 -12.86
N PHE A 230 -26.19 10.71 -11.90
CA PHE A 230 -25.67 12.06 -12.10
C PHE A 230 -24.60 12.14 -13.20
N ASN A 231 -23.71 11.14 -13.26
CA ASN A 231 -22.66 11.12 -14.28
C ASN A 231 -23.16 10.60 -15.64
N MET A 232 -24.22 9.80 -15.68
CA MET A 232 -24.86 9.38 -16.93
C MET A 232 -25.64 10.51 -17.60
N GLN A 233 -26.34 11.34 -16.84
CA GLN A 233 -27.09 12.46 -17.37
C GLN A 233 -26.25 13.55 -18.05
N LYS A 234 -24.99 13.73 -17.61
CA LYS A 234 -24.11 14.73 -18.20
C LYS A 234 -23.56 14.39 -19.60
N ILE A 235 -23.75 13.18 -20.07
CA ILE A 235 -23.35 12.77 -21.43
C ILE A 235 -24.36 13.25 -22.48
N GLU A 236 -25.60 13.44 -22.09
CA GLU A 236 -26.68 13.91 -23.01
C GLU A 236 -26.61 15.41 -23.30
N ASP A 237 -25.90 16.21 -22.50
CA ASP A 237 -25.77 17.67 -22.69
C ASP A 237 -24.58 18.07 -23.61
N ILE A 238 -23.91 17.11 -24.27
CA ILE A 238 -22.71 17.36 -25.12
C ILE A 238 -23.02 17.22 -26.62
N ASP A 239 -24.23 16.83 -27.00
CA ASP A 239 -24.74 16.83 -28.40
C ASP A 239 -25.58 18.09 -28.65
#